data_b40687e7eef3e9c8fec2bf3c4fee7591
#
_entry.id   b40687e7eef3e9c8fec2bf3c4fee7591
#
_cell.length_a   1.000
_cell.length_b   1.000
_cell.length_c   1.000
_cell.angle_alpha   90.00
_cell.angle_beta   90.00
_cell.angle_gamma   90.00
#
_symmetry.space_group_name_H-M   'P 1'
#
loop_
_entity.id
_entity.type
_entity.pdbx_description
1 polymer ?
#
loop_
_entity_poly.entity_id
_entity_poly.type
_entity_poly.pdbx_seq_one_letter_code
_entity_poly.pdbx_strand_id
1 'polypeptide(L)'
;MVLLLCLQIIVLFYYGSRKAGFHEDELYSYYSSNKTAGLFVNDREWTTGESFRNELVVLPGEQFRYGVVKQMQSWDVHPPLYYYLLHTVCSLTPGIFSKWQGISVNLAGFVISFILLAYAAYLTAVYPISMQPEPSDSQKQAYRKRGYALAGTVCAMWGFGAAVISGVMFIRMYQWLTVFVLLCLCLHLRALVRKRENWKFYLLLAVTVFLGFLTQYYYIIFHFFLGAGFCLYLLKEKKWKSLVAYVGTCAAALGAALVYYPSALSHIFKGYRGTEAVGEFANASNTLERIQFFTGLFDKYMMGGFLAIWLLLICLIAVTNRFLQKRAKRSGREQKRERILTPPVGLLLFTAAGYFFTVAKTALLLGETSNRYELPIYGVLVLLLVYSLYMVQKEMEQGNAQAAERIALMASPNLPKEEIRKQNAPGKKQKITGKAAVLVVVLMAALNLTGNKVFFLYPEEAGVQEFVHRNETTPVIVLYNEASETHIWWLLDELSEYENIYLASISGEGEILTSENFLNGNAAESQKYIIYMADCENQGEELQRLLGTEFPDGSDASGEISYEEVARKNMWTIYEICSVK
;
A
#
# COMPACT_ATOMS: atom_id res chain seq x y z
N MET A 1 7.12 21.74 1.13
CA MET A 1 7.36 20.29 1.16
C MET A 1 7.47 19.77 2.59
N VAL A 2 8.39 20.28 3.43
CA VAL A 2 8.55 19.81 4.81
C VAL A 2 7.25 19.95 5.62
N LEU A 3 6.61 21.13 5.62
CA LEU A 3 5.31 21.31 6.30
C LEU A 3 4.24 20.33 5.82
N LEU A 4 4.17 20.08 4.52
CA LEU A 4 3.21 19.11 3.95
C LEU A 4 3.49 17.69 4.48
N LEU A 5 4.75 17.28 4.48
CA LEU A 5 5.14 15.98 5.04
C LEU A 5 4.81 15.87 6.54
N CYS A 6 5.10 16.91 7.33
CA CYS A 6 4.74 16.93 8.75
C CYS A 6 3.23 16.79 8.97
N LEU A 7 2.40 17.50 8.18
CA LEU A 7 0.94 17.36 8.28
C LEU A 7 0.47 15.95 7.93
N GLN A 8 1.05 15.32 6.91
CA GLN A 8 0.72 13.93 6.55
C GLN A 8 1.16 12.94 7.62
N ILE A 9 2.33 13.14 8.22
CA ILE A 9 2.80 12.32 9.35
C ILE A 9 1.83 12.44 10.55
N ILE A 10 1.35 13.64 10.87
CA ILE A 10 0.36 13.84 11.93
C ILE A 10 -0.93 13.05 11.62
N VAL A 11 -1.41 13.08 10.38
CA VAL A 11 -2.58 12.31 9.96
C VAL A 11 -2.32 10.80 10.09
N LEU A 12 -1.13 10.32 9.71
CA LEU A 12 -0.76 8.91 9.86
C LEU A 12 -0.70 8.47 11.34
N PHE A 13 -0.17 9.32 12.23
CA PHE A 13 -0.20 9.05 13.67
C PHE A 13 -1.63 9.02 14.22
N TYR A 14 -2.51 9.92 13.75
CA TYR A 14 -3.92 9.91 14.12
C TYR A 14 -4.61 8.60 13.75
N TYR A 15 -4.40 8.09 12.52
CA TYR A 15 -4.97 6.81 12.13
C TYR A 15 -4.29 5.62 12.83
N GLY A 16 -2.98 5.66 13.02
CA GLY A 16 -2.25 4.64 13.78
C GLY A 16 -2.72 4.51 15.23
N SER A 17 -3.05 5.63 15.89
CA SER A 17 -3.63 5.59 17.24
C SER A 17 -5.01 4.96 17.29
N ARG A 18 -5.77 5.06 16.20
CA ARG A 18 -7.12 4.49 16.05
C ARG A 18 -7.17 3.04 15.56
N LYS A 19 -6.03 2.48 15.17
CA LYS A 19 -5.94 1.06 14.82
C LYS A 19 -6.13 0.23 16.09
N ALA A 20 -7.25 -0.49 16.18
CA ALA A 20 -7.63 -1.28 17.36
C ALA A 20 -7.31 -2.76 17.22
N GLY A 21 -7.19 -3.28 15.99
CA GLY A 21 -6.93 -4.69 15.74
C GLY A 21 -5.96 -4.92 14.58
N PHE A 22 -5.80 -6.18 14.20
CA PHE A 22 -4.90 -6.62 13.15
C PHE A 22 -5.63 -7.45 12.08
N HIS A 23 -5.17 -7.34 10.85
CA HIS A 23 -5.47 -8.34 9.82
C HIS A 23 -4.64 -9.59 10.08
N GLU A 24 -5.16 -10.76 9.77
CA GLU A 24 -4.43 -12.03 9.88
C GLU A 24 -3.04 -11.97 9.21
N ASP A 25 -2.97 -11.44 8.00
CA ASP A 25 -1.71 -11.20 7.28
C ASP A 25 -0.68 -10.36 8.07
N GLU A 26 -1.12 -9.47 8.96
CA GLU A 26 -0.23 -8.64 9.77
C GLU A 26 0.37 -9.45 10.92
N LEU A 27 -0.43 -10.31 11.55
CA LEU A 27 0.04 -11.26 12.57
C LEU A 27 1.02 -12.26 11.95
N TYR A 28 0.74 -12.77 10.74
CA TYR A 28 1.71 -13.55 9.96
C TYR A 28 3.01 -12.79 9.69
N SER A 29 2.95 -11.47 9.51
CA SER A 29 4.17 -10.67 9.30
C SER A 29 5.05 -10.66 10.55
N TYR A 30 4.46 -10.49 11.74
CA TYR A 30 5.20 -10.55 13.01
C TYR A 30 5.76 -11.94 13.24
N TYR A 31 4.91 -12.96 13.13
CA TYR A 31 5.31 -14.35 13.29
C TYR A 31 6.46 -14.72 12.34
N SER A 32 6.29 -14.53 11.04
CA SER A 32 7.29 -14.88 10.04
C SER A 32 8.58 -14.05 10.14
N SER A 33 8.53 -12.90 10.82
CA SER A 33 9.71 -12.09 11.12
C SER A 33 10.46 -12.55 12.35
N ASN A 34 9.79 -13.18 13.33
CA ASN A 34 10.33 -13.34 14.68
C ASN A 34 10.48 -14.80 15.12
N LYS A 35 9.86 -15.76 14.43
CA LYS A 35 9.86 -17.18 14.77
C LYS A 35 10.39 -18.11 13.68
N THR A 36 10.72 -19.35 14.07
CA THR A 36 11.28 -20.40 13.18
C THR A 36 10.38 -21.60 12.97
N ALA A 37 9.43 -21.82 13.86
CA ALA A 37 8.55 -22.99 13.80
C ALA A 37 7.09 -22.53 13.61
N GLY A 38 6.21 -23.40 13.13
CA GLY A 38 4.78 -23.13 13.03
C GLY A 38 4.14 -22.91 14.40
N LEU A 39 2.99 -22.27 14.44
CA LEU A 39 2.15 -22.29 15.62
C LEU A 39 1.65 -23.72 15.83
N PHE A 40 2.10 -24.35 16.88
CA PHE A 40 1.61 -25.65 17.28
C PHE A 40 0.59 -25.45 18.40
N VAL A 41 -0.66 -25.75 18.07
CA VAL A 41 -1.74 -25.78 19.04
C VAL A 41 -1.77 -27.17 19.64
N ASN A 42 -1.50 -27.27 20.95
CA ASN A 42 -1.69 -28.51 21.68
C ASN A 42 -3.19 -28.64 21.99
N ASP A 43 -3.85 -29.62 21.36
CA ASP A 43 -5.26 -29.90 21.61
C ASP A 43 -5.46 -30.43 23.04
N ARG A 44 -6.47 -29.88 23.72
CA ARG A 44 -6.87 -30.28 25.09
C ARG A 44 -5.78 -30.10 26.17
N GLU A 45 -4.98 -29.06 26.01
CA GLU A 45 -3.97 -28.71 27.02
C GLU A 45 -4.12 -27.24 27.43
N TRP A 46 -3.84 -26.96 28.71
CA TRP A 46 -3.73 -25.60 29.21
C TRP A 46 -2.41 -24.97 28.81
N THR A 47 -2.47 -23.76 28.34
CA THR A 47 -1.33 -22.92 27.97
C THR A 47 -1.48 -21.51 28.52
N THR A 48 -0.54 -20.63 28.24
CA THR A 48 -0.54 -19.24 28.72
C THR A 48 -0.53 -18.26 27.57
N GLY A 49 -1.06 -17.05 27.78
CA GLY A 49 -0.97 -15.96 26.81
C GLY A 49 0.47 -15.57 26.48
N GLU A 50 1.39 -15.75 27.44
CA GLU A 50 2.82 -15.57 27.17
C GLU A 50 3.31 -16.49 26.04
N SER A 51 2.82 -17.73 25.97
CA SER A 51 3.16 -18.66 24.88
C SER A 51 2.74 -18.09 23.52
N PHE A 52 1.55 -17.51 23.41
CA PHE A 52 1.06 -16.85 22.18
C PHE A 52 1.81 -15.56 21.88
N ARG A 53 2.09 -14.73 22.89
CA ARG A 53 2.91 -13.51 22.74
C ARG A 53 4.29 -13.84 22.22
N ASN A 54 4.90 -14.91 22.74
CA ASN A 54 6.21 -15.38 22.33
C ASN A 54 6.27 -15.80 20.86
N GLU A 55 5.14 -16.11 20.21
CA GLU A 55 5.07 -16.38 18.78
C GLU A 55 5.20 -15.09 17.93
N LEU A 56 4.87 -13.92 18.48
CA LEU A 56 4.84 -12.64 17.76
C LEU A 56 6.09 -11.78 17.99
N VAL A 57 6.86 -12.04 19.05
CA VAL A 57 7.98 -11.18 19.47
C VAL A 57 9.34 -11.79 19.20
N VAL A 58 10.37 -10.96 19.14
CA VAL A 58 11.77 -11.40 19.22
C VAL A 58 12.10 -11.66 20.68
N LEU A 59 12.50 -12.87 21.03
CA LEU A 59 12.91 -13.20 22.39
C LEU A 59 14.32 -12.68 22.71
N PRO A 60 14.65 -12.43 24.00
CA PRO A 60 16.00 -12.09 24.40
C PRO A 60 17.02 -13.14 23.94
N GLY A 61 18.07 -12.70 23.26
CA GLY A 61 19.08 -13.57 22.63
C GLY A 61 18.79 -13.98 21.19
N GLU A 62 17.61 -13.63 20.63
CA GLU A 62 17.23 -13.94 19.25
C GLU A 62 17.28 -12.73 18.29
N GLN A 63 17.79 -11.60 18.76
CA GLN A 63 17.85 -10.36 17.99
C GLN A 63 18.72 -10.52 16.75
N PHE A 64 18.28 -9.88 15.66
CA PHE A 64 19.00 -9.79 14.38
C PHE A 64 19.32 -11.12 13.70
N ARG A 65 18.51 -12.17 13.94
CA ARG A 65 18.67 -13.50 13.34
C ARG A 65 18.08 -13.56 11.92
N TYR A 66 18.61 -12.77 10.99
CA TYR A 66 18.10 -12.70 9.60
C TYR A 66 18.10 -14.02 8.83
N GLY A 67 18.99 -14.96 9.20
CA GLY A 67 19.00 -16.31 8.62
C GLY A 67 17.71 -17.07 8.89
N VAL A 68 17.18 -16.93 10.11
CA VAL A 68 15.91 -17.50 10.56
C VAL A 68 14.75 -16.91 9.76
N VAL A 69 14.69 -15.59 9.66
CA VAL A 69 13.66 -14.89 8.86
C VAL A 69 13.67 -15.37 7.40
N LYS A 70 14.86 -15.51 6.80
CA LYS A 70 15.00 -16.05 5.44
C LYS A 70 14.45 -17.47 5.32
N GLN A 71 14.71 -18.32 6.32
CA GLN A 71 14.21 -19.69 6.35
C GLN A 71 12.68 -19.72 6.44
N MET A 72 12.09 -18.94 7.35
CA MET A 72 10.63 -18.83 7.48
C MET A 72 10.00 -18.41 6.14
N GLN A 73 10.53 -17.37 5.50
CA GLN A 73 10.01 -16.93 4.22
C GLN A 73 10.18 -17.98 3.12
N SER A 74 11.17 -18.87 3.21
CA SER A 74 11.34 -19.95 2.23
C SER A 74 10.21 -21.00 2.29
N TRP A 75 9.50 -21.08 3.38
CA TRP A 75 8.33 -21.95 3.59
C TRP A 75 7.00 -21.22 3.32
N ASP A 76 7.00 -19.89 3.40
CA ASP A 76 5.88 -19.02 3.01
C ASP A 76 5.93 -18.75 1.49
N VAL A 77 5.22 -17.72 1.02
CA VAL A 77 5.09 -17.34 -0.39
C VAL A 77 5.66 -15.95 -0.71
N HIS A 78 6.35 -15.32 0.24
CA HIS A 78 6.83 -13.94 0.11
C HIS A 78 8.36 -13.82 0.17
N PRO A 79 8.95 -12.82 -0.52
CA PRO A 79 10.38 -12.51 -0.38
C PRO A 79 10.71 -11.90 0.99
N PRO A 80 11.99 -12.02 1.47
CA PRO A 80 12.33 -11.79 2.88
C PRO A 80 12.59 -10.33 3.28
N LEU A 81 12.77 -9.37 2.35
CA LEU A 81 13.31 -8.05 2.70
C LEU A 81 12.42 -7.25 3.68
N TYR A 82 11.10 -7.26 3.47
CA TYR A 82 10.18 -6.57 4.39
C TYR A 82 10.26 -7.16 5.81
N TYR A 83 10.33 -8.46 5.90
CA TYR A 83 10.41 -9.19 7.17
C TYR A 83 11.75 -8.94 7.89
N TYR A 84 12.85 -8.72 7.16
CA TYR A 84 14.11 -8.25 7.75
C TYR A 84 13.96 -6.86 8.39
N LEU A 85 13.24 -5.94 7.73
CA LEU A 85 13.00 -4.60 8.28
C LEU A 85 12.15 -4.68 9.55
N LEU A 86 11.08 -5.48 9.54
CA LEU A 86 10.22 -5.68 10.70
C LEU A 86 10.99 -6.36 11.84
N HIS A 87 11.73 -7.45 11.56
CA HIS A 87 12.60 -8.12 12.53
C HIS A 87 13.63 -7.18 13.15
N THR A 88 14.19 -6.27 12.35
CA THR A 88 15.14 -5.27 12.86
C THR A 88 14.50 -4.39 13.92
N VAL A 89 13.28 -3.88 13.67
CA VAL A 89 12.56 -3.03 14.63
C VAL A 89 12.14 -3.83 15.86
N CYS A 90 11.61 -5.05 15.69
CA CYS A 90 11.27 -5.94 16.80
C CYS A 90 12.51 -6.32 17.64
N SER A 91 13.69 -6.48 17.00
CA SER A 91 14.95 -6.77 17.70
C SER A 91 15.44 -5.63 18.58
N LEU A 92 15.03 -4.38 18.31
CA LEU A 92 15.33 -3.23 19.15
C LEU A 92 14.48 -3.17 20.44
N THR A 93 13.36 -3.91 20.45
CA THR A 93 12.41 -3.97 21.56
C THR A 93 12.01 -5.44 21.84
N PRO A 94 12.95 -6.31 22.26
CA PRO A 94 12.66 -7.71 22.47
C PRO A 94 11.60 -7.93 23.56
N GLY A 95 10.76 -8.95 23.39
CA GLY A 95 9.64 -9.26 24.29
C GLY A 95 8.41 -8.35 24.15
N ILE A 96 8.47 -7.30 23.32
CA ILE A 96 7.35 -6.38 23.13
C ILE A 96 6.64 -6.70 21.82
N PHE A 97 5.31 -6.88 21.88
CA PHE A 97 4.42 -6.88 20.72
C PHE A 97 3.70 -5.54 20.64
N SER A 98 3.81 -4.85 19.53
CA SER A 98 3.15 -3.57 19.34
C SER A 98 2.90 -3.26 17.87
N LYS A 99 1.69 -2.80 17.54
CA LYS A 99 1.36 -2.27 16.20
C LYS A 99 2.32 -1.19 15.72
N TRP A 100 2.89 -0.42 16.66
CA TRP A 100 3.79 0.69 16.33
C TRP A 100 5.14 0.24 15.75
N GLN A 101 5.58 -1.00 16.03
CA GLN A 101 6.75 -1.58 15.39
C GLN A 101 6.53 -1.67 13.88
N GLY A 102 5.46 -2.32 13.43
CA GLY A 102 5.13 -2.46 12.02
C GLY A 102 4.75 -1.14 11.35
N ILE A 103 3.93 -0.29 12.02
CA ILE A 103 3.59 1.04 11.52
C ILE A 103 4.84 1.90 11.34
N SER A 104 5.83 1.85 12.23
CA SER A 104 7.07 2.62 12.10
C SER A 104 7.89 2.22 10.88
N VAL A 105 7.95 0.92 10.56
CA VAL A 105 8.56 0.41 9.33
C VAL A 105 7.87 1.00 8.10
N ASN A 106 6.54 0.98 8.06
CA ASN A 106 5.78 1.51 6.94
C ASN A 106 5.83 3.04 6.88
N LEU A 107 5.87 3.74 8.02
CA LEU A 107 6.04 5.19 8.08
C LEU A 107 7.38 5.63 7.49
N ALA A 108 8.48 4.89 7.77
CA ALA A 108 9.77 5.13 7.13
C ALA A 108 9.66 4.95 5.60
N GLY A 109 8.99 3.89 5.14
CA GLY A 109 8.70 3.67 3.72
C GLY A 109 7.89 4.81 3.09
N PHE A 110 6.89 5.35 3.81
CA PHE A 110 6.10 6.49 3.36
C PHE A 110 6.94 7.76 3.18
N VAL A 111 7.78 8.10 4.16
CA VAL A 111 8.67 9.28 4.10
C VAL A 111 9.61 9.19 2.91
N ILE A 112 10.24 8.03 2.69
CA ILE A 112 11.11 7.79 1.54
C ILE A 112 10.31 7.92 0.24
N SER A 113 9.13 7.31 0.15
CA SER A 113 8.25 7.38 -1.03
C SER A 113 7.82 8.80 -1.34
N PHE A 114 7.49 9.62 -0.33
CA PHE A 114 7.17 11.04 -0.49
C PHE A 114 8.32 11.81 -1.14
N ILE A 115 9.55 11.61 -0.66
CA ILE A 115 10.74 12.27 -1.21
C ILE A 115 11.00 11.84 -2.66
N LEU A 116 10.90 10.54 -2.93
CA LEU A 116 11.11 9.98 -4.27
C LEU A 116 10.02 10.44 -5.25
N LEU A 117 8.75 10.46 -4.83
CA LEU A 117 7.65 10.94 -5.68
C LEU A 117 7.78 12.43 -5.99
N ALA A 118 8.14 13.24 -4.97
CA ALA A 118 8.46 14.66 -5.19
C ALA A 118 9.59 14.85 -6.20
N TYR A 119 10.63 14.03 -6.10
CA TYR A 119 11.76 14.08 -7.03
C TYR A 119 11.37 13.61 -8.44
N ALA A 120 10.58 12.56 -8.59
CA ALA A 120 10.06 12.10 -9.88
C ALA A 120 9.21 13.19 -10.57
N ALA A 121 8.31 13.84 -9.83
CA ALA A 121 7.50 14.95 -10.32
C ALA A 121 8.37 16.15 -10.76
N TYR A 122 9.37 16.49 -9.95
CA TYR A 122 10.33 17.53 -10.29
C TYR A 122 11.10 17.21 -11.58
N LEU A 123 11.65 16.00 -11.72
CA LEU A 123 12.39 15.56 -12.89
C LEU A 123 11.51 15.61 -14.17
N THR A 124 10.26 15.17 -14.06
CA THR A 124 9.29 15.22 -15.16
C THR A 124 9.02 16.66 -15.60
N ALA A 125 8.86 17.59 -14.67
CA ALA A 125 8.61 19.00 -14.97
C ALA A 125 9.81 19.73 -15.57
N VAL A 126 11.05 19.39 -15.16
CA VAL A 126 12.26 20.09 -15.65
C VAL A 126 12.85 19.46 -16.92
N TYR A 127 12.37 18.29 -17.34
CA TYR A 127 12.87 17.62 -18.54
C TYR A 127 12.86 18.52 -19.80
N PRO A 128 11.78 19.28 -20.13
CA PRO A 128 11.77 20.10 -21.35
C PRO A 128 12.89 21.16 -21.38
N ILE A 129 13.24 21.76 -20.24
CA ILE A 129 14.32 22.74 -20.17
C ILE A 129 15.70 22.11 -20.28
N SER A 130 15.87 20.85 -19.81
CA SER A 130 17.12 20.11 -19.94
C SER A 130 17.47 19.75 -21.39
N MET A 131 16.48 19.83 -22.27
CA MET A 131 16.65 19.56 -23.72
C MET A 131 17.02 20.81 -24.52
N GLN A 132 16.98 22.01 -23.92
CA GLN A 132 17.37 23.24 -24.59
C GLN A 132 18.90 23.40 -24.55
N PRO A 133 19.55 23.82 -25.65
CA PRO A 133 21.02 23.96 -25.69
C PRO A 133 21.53 25.00 -24.69
N GLU A 134 20.90 26.19 -24.63
CA GLU A 134 21.30 27.32 -23.81
C GLU A 134 20.08 28.00 -23.13
N PRO A 135 19.53 27.37 -22.10
CA PRO A 135 18.40 27.98 -21.42
C PRO A 135 18.86 29.16 -20.54
N SER A 136 18.14 30.28 -20.60
CA SER A 136 18.41 31.45 -19.75
C SER A 136 18.16 31.12 -18.27
N ASP A 137 18.79 31.85 -17.35
CA ASP A 137 18.62 31.64 -15.92
C ASP A 137 17.19 31.90 -15.45
N SER A 138 16.49 32.85 -16.07
CA SER A 138 15.08 33.09 -15.82
C SER A 138 14.19 31.91 -16.24
N GLN A 139 14.51 31.26 -17.36
CA GLN A 139 13.83 30.04 -17.80
C GLN A 139 14.10 28.88 -16.83
N LYS A 140 15.37 28.65 -16.44
CA LYS A 140 15.73 27.62 -15.45
C LYS A 140 14.98 27.85 -14.14
N GLN A 141 14.92 29.07 -13.63
CA GLN A 141 14.21 29.42 -12.40
C GLN A 141 12.70 29.17 -12.53
N ALA A 142 12.08 29.54 -13.68
CA ALA A 142 10.67 29.29 -13.93
C ALA A 142 10.34 27.78 -13.90
N TYR A 143 11.16 26.96 -14.56
CA TYR A 143 10.96 25.50 -14.57
C TYR A 143 11.19 24.86 -13.19
N ARG A 144 12.16 25.35 -12.40
CA ARG A 144 12.36 24.91 -11.01
C ARG A 144 11.14 25.22 -10.14
N LYS A 145 10.61 26.44 -10.18
CA LYS A 145 9.38 26.81 -9.45
C LYS A 145 8.20 25.91 -9.83
N ARG A 146 8.05 25.64 -11.12
CA ARG A 146 7.02 24.72 -11.65
C ARG A 146 7.21 23.29 -11.15
N GLY A 147 8.45 22.80 -11.15
CA GLY A 147 8.79 21.48 -10.64
C GLY A 147 8.42 21.33 -9.16
N TYR A 148 8.70 22.33 -8.33
CA TYR A 148 8.30 22.31 -6.93
C TYR A 148 6.79 22.41 -6.73
N ALA A 149 6.08 23.19 -7.55
CA ALA A 149 4.62 23.27 -7.49
C ALA A 149 3.98 21.92 -7.86
N LEU A 150 4.43 21.32 -8.96
CA LEU A 150 3.97 19.98 -9.37
C LEU A 150 4.23 18.94 -8.28
N ALA A 151 5.45 18.89 -7.75
CA ALA A 151 5.83 17.99 -6.68
C ALA A 151 4.94 18.16 -5.44
N GLY A 152 4.67 19.41 -5.03
CA GLY A 152 3.80 19.71 -3.90
C GLY A 152 2.36 19.21 -4.11
N THR A 153 1.78 19.46 -5.29
CA THR A 153 0.42 19.01 -5.62
C THR A 153 0.32 17.49 -5.68
N VAL A 154 1.27 16.83 -6.35
CA VAL A 154 1.30 15.37 -6.48
C VAL A 154 1.45 14.70 -5.11
N CYS A 155 2.39 15.17 -4.30
CA CYS A 155 2.60 14.62 -2.95
C CYS A 155 1.42 14.90 -2.00
N ALA A 156 0.75 16.04 -2.16
CA ALA A 156 -0.44 16.34 -1.36
C ALA A 156 -1.60 15.40 -1.73
N MET A 157 -1.90 15.23 -3.02
CA MET A 157 -2.95 14.31 -3.46
C MET A 157 -2.63 12.85 -3.11
N TRP A 158 -1.39 12.41 -3.31
CA TRP A 158 -0.97 11.06 -3.00
C TRP A 158 -1.00 10.78 -1.50
N GLY A 159 -0.35 11.60 -0.68
CA GLY A 159 -0.16 11.30 0.74
C GLY A 159 -1.39 11.49 1.61
N PHE A 160 -2.42 12.23 1.13
CA PHE A 160 -3.75 12.27 1.76
C PHE A 160 -4.75 11.31 1.09
N GLY A 161 -4.33 10.47 0.15
CA GLY A 161 -5.16 9.41 -0.42
C GLY A 161 -5.47 8.34 0.63
N ALA A 162 -6.73 7.96 0.77
CA ALA A 162 -7.15 6.93 1.72
C ALA A 162 -6.43 5.60 1.50
N ALA A 163 -6.18 5.22 0.24
CA ALA A 163 -5.41 4.03 -0.11
C ALA A 163 -3.96 4.07 0.42
N VAL A 164 -3.32 5.24 0.38
CA VAL A 164 -1.94 5.41 0.86
C VAL A 164 -1.88 5.32 2.38
N ILE A 165 -2.83 5.97 3.06
CA ILE A 165 -2.94 5.89 4.54
C ILE A 165 -3.20 4.44 4.94
N SER A 166 -4.15 3.76 4.29
CA SER A 166 -4.41 2.33 4.51
C SER A 166 -3.18 1.46 4.29
N GLY A 167 -2.38 1.77 3.25
CA GLY A 167 -1.14 1.07 2.97
C GLY A 167 -0.06 1.25 4.04
N VAL A 168 -0.06 2.37 4.77
CA VAL A 168 0.82 2.57 5.95
C VAL A 168 0.28 1.84 7.17
N MET A 169 -1.05 1.81 7.35
CA MET A 169 -1.69 1.09 8.47
C MET A 169 -1.61 -0.42 8.31
N PHE A 170 -1.48 -0.93 7.08
CA PHE A 170 -1.33 -2.35 6.80
C PHE A 170 0.12 -2.81 6.95
N ILE A 171 0.42 -3.58 7.99
CA ILE A 171 1.78 -4.04 8.35
C ILE A 171 2.24 -5.16 7.41
N ARG A 172 2.40 -4.79 6.11
CA ARG A 172 2.83 -5.66 5.00
C ARG A 172 3.74 -4.89 4.04
N MET A 173 4.35 -5.57 3.11
CA MET A 173 5.43 -5.11 2.24
C MET A 173 5.04 -4.04 1.20
N TYR A 174 3.77 -3.72 0.99
CA TYR A 174 3.32 -2.88 -0.14
C TYR A 174 3.86 -1.45 -0.12
N GLN A 175 3.99 -0.87 1.09
CA GLN A 175 4.58 0.46 1.25
C GLN A 175 6.08 0.48 0.87
N TRP A 176 6.81 -0.59 1.18
CA TRP A 176 8.22 -0.73 0.79
C TRP A 176 8.39 -1.08 -0.69
N LEU A 177 7.45 -1.83 -1.27
CA LEU A 177 7.38 -2.01 -2.72
C LEU A 177 7.25 -0.65 -3.44
N THR A 178 6.42 0.26 -2.90
CA THR A 178 6.29 1.64 -3.41
C THR A 178 7.64 2.39 -3.38
N VAL A 179 8.45 2.21 -2.34
CA VAL A 179 9.81 2.79 -2.27
C VAL A 179 10.66 2.34 -3.45
N PHE A 180 10.75 1.02 -3.69
CA PHE A 180 11.63 0.50 -4.76
C PHE A 180 11.09 0.79 -6.16
N VAL A 181 9.78 0.84 -6.35
CA VAL A 181 9.13 1.32 -7.58
C VAL A 181 9.54 2.76 -7.87
N LEU A 182 9.38 3.66 -6.90
CA LEU A 182 9.70 5.08 -7.08
C LEU A 182 11.21 5.33 -7.18
N LEU A 183 12.03 4.59 -6.45
CA LEU A 183 13.49 4.71 -6.53
C LEU A 183 13.99 4.32 -7.93
N CYS A 184 13.55 3.16 -8.43
CA CYS A 184 13.89 2.70 -9.76
C CYS A 184 13.44 3.70 -10.83
N LEU A 185 12.20 4.21 -10.71
CA LEU A 185 11.67 5.22 -11.60
C LEU A 185 12.51 6.51 -11.59
N CYS A 186 12.89 7.01 -10.41
CA CYS A 186 13.73 8.21 -10.27
C CYS A 186 15.10 8.03 -10.94
N LEU A 187 15.71 6.84 -10.87
CA LEU A 187 16.97 6.55 -11.55
C LEU A 187 16.83 6.71 -13.07
N HIS A 188 15.76 6.17 -13.65
CA HIS A 188 15.48 6.25 -15.09
C HIS A 188 15.14 7.68 -15.52
N LEU A 189 14.27 8.39 -14.80
CA LEU A 189 13.95 9.78 -15.10
C LEU A 189 15.18 10.69 -15.01
N ARG A 190 16.06 10.46 -14.04
CA ARG A 190 17.32 11.18 -13.91
C ARG A 190 18.26 10.91 -15.08
N ALA A 191 18.35 9.65 -15.56
CA ALA A 191 19.13 9.29 -16.74
C ALA A 191 18.60 10.00 -17.99
N LEU A 192 17.28 10.06 -18.18
CA LEU A 192 16.66 10.79 -19.28
C LEU A 192 16.97 12.30 -19.22
N VAL A 193 16.84 12.94 -18.06
CA VAL A 193 17.11 14.37 -17.87
C VAL A 193 18.58 14.71 -18.10
N ARG A 194 19.50 13.85 -17.63
CA ARG A 194 20.94 14.05 -17.77
C ARG A 194 21.53 13.56 -19.09
N LYS A 195 20.77 12.81 -19.87
CA LYS A 195 21.22 12.13 -21.10
C LYS A 195 22.47 11.24 -20.90
N ARG A 196 22.70 10.79 -19.71
CA ARG A 196 23.93 10.08 -19.35
C ARG A 196 23.66 8.95 -18.36
N GLU A 197 24.06 7.77 -18.78
CA GLU A 197 24.15 6.56 -17.97
C GLU A 197 25.63 6.36 -17.55
N ASN A 198 25.95 6.52 -16.26
CA ASN A 198 27.28 6.31 -15.72
C ASN A 198 27.31 5.06 -14.83
N TRP A 199 28.50 4.65 -14.37
CA TRP A 199 28.65 3.47 -13.53
C TRP A 199 27.80 3.51 -12.25
N LYS A 200 27.55 4.71 -11.66
CA LYS A 200 26.68 4.89 -10.49
C LYS A 200 25.23 4.58 -10.82
N PHE A 201 24.76 4.88 -12.02
CA PHE A 201 23.42 4.51 -12.48
C PHE A 201 23.27 2.98 -12.50
N TYR A 202 24.23 2.27 -13.10
CA TYR A 202 24.18 0.80 -13.18
C TYR A 202 24.28 0.13 -11.82
N LEU A 203 25.17 0.62 -10.94
CA LEU A 203 25.29 0.12 -9.58
C LEU A 203 23.98 0.30 -8.78
N LEU A 204 23.41 1.51 -8.79
CA LEU A 204 22.16 1.79 -8.09
C LEU A 204 20.99 1.02 -8.71
N LEU A 205 20.98 0.84 -10.03
CA LEU A 205 20.00 0.00 -10.72
C LEU A 205 20.08 -1.45 -10.22
N ALA A 206 21.29 -2.02 -10.18
CA ALA A 206 21.49 -3.40 -9.71
C ALA A 206 21.00 -3.58 -8.26
N VAL A 207 21.36 -2.66 -7.36
CA VAL A 207 20.91 -2.68 -5.97
C VAL A 207 19.38 -2.56 -5.89
N THR A 208 18.79 -1.66 -6.67
CA THR A 208 17.34 -1.42 -6.64
C THR A 208 16.55 -2.62 -7.19
N VAL A 209 17.06 -3.26 -8.26
CA VAL A 209 16.43 -4.47 -8.83
C VAL A 209 16.54 -5.64 -7.84
N PHE A 210 17.70 -5.84 -7.24
CA PHE A 210 17.94 -6.88 -6.24
C PHE A 210 17.01 -6.73 -5.04
N LEU A 211 16.99 -5.54 -4.41
CA LEU A 211 16.17 -5.28 -3.22
C LEU A 211 14.68 -5.22 -3.53
N GLY A 212 14.30 -4.63 -4.68
CA GLY A 212 12.90 -4.56 -5.11
C GLY A 212 12.30 -5.96 -5.33
N PHE A 213 13.04 -6.86 -5.97
CA PHE A 213 12.64 -8.26 -6.12
C PHE A 213 12.48 -8.98 -4.77
N LEU A 214 13.42 -8.74 -3.84
CA LEU A 214 13.37 -9.33 -2.49
C LEU A 214 12.31 -8.69 -1.58
N THR A 215 11.63 -7.62 -2.02
CA THR A 215 10.52 -7.00 -1.29
C THR A 215 9.20 -7.67 -1.62
N GLN A 216 8.87 -7.81 -2.93
CA GLN A 216 7.62 -8.38 -3.40
C GLN A 216 7.74 -8.73 -4.90
N TYR A 217 7.20 -9.87 -5.32
CA TYR A 217 7.32 -10.36 -6.71
C TYR A 217 6.63 -9.45 -7.74
N TYR A 218 5.64 -8.66 -7.37
CA TYR A 218 5.03 -7.66 -8.27
C TYR A 218 6.02 -6.58 -8.74
N TYR A 219 7.18 -6.44 -8.08
CA TYR A 219 8.28 -5.62 -8.58
C TYR A 219 8.75 -6.03 -9.97
N ILE A 220 8.71 -7.33 -10.32
CA ILE A 220 9.10 -7.83 -11.64
C ILE A 220 8.19 -7.22 -12.72
N ILE A 221 6.88 -7.17 -12.48
CA ILE A 221 5.89 -6.61 -13.41
C ILE A 221 6.23 -5.14 -13.69
N PHE A 222 6.42 -4.37 -12.61
CA PHE A 222 6.82 -2.96 -12.74
C PHE A 222 8.14 -2.81 -13.51
N HIS A 223 9.16 -3.56 -13.11
CA HIS A 223 10.49 -3.45 -13.69
C HIS A 223 10.51 -3.88 -15.16
N PHE A 224 9.71 -4.88 -15.55
CA PHE A 224 9.55 -5.29 -16.93
C PHE A 224 9.07 -4.14 -17.82
N PHE A 225 7.97 -3.48 -17.47
CA PHE A 225 7.44 -2.38 -18.27
C PHE A 225 8.36 -1.15 -18.26
N LEU A 226 8.91 -0.79 -17.12
CA LEU A 226 9.89 0.30 -17.03
C LEU A 226 11.14 -0.01 -17.88
N GLY A 227 11.68 -1.21 -17.74
CA GLY A 227 12.85 -1.67 -18.46
C GLY A 227 12.63 -1.75 -19.97
N ALA A 228 11.51 -2.33 -20.41
CA ALA A 228 11.14 -2.37 -21.82
C ALA A 228 11.01 -0.96 -22.41
N GLY A 229 10.32 -0.06 -21.72
CA GLY A 229 10.19 1.34 -22.16
C GLY A 229 11.54 2.06 -22.24
N PHE A 230 12.44 1.82 -21.29
CA PHE A 230 13.78 2.40 -21.30
C PHE A 230 14.67 1.78 -22.39
N CYS A 231 14.57 0.47 -22.63
CA CYS A 231 15.24 -0.18 -23.77
C CYS A 231 14.79 0.41 -25.11
N LEU A 232 13.48 0.64 -25.31
CA LEU A 232 12.95 1.29 -26.50
C LEU A 232 13.52 2.72 -26.67
N TYR A 233 13.66 3.45 -25.57
CA TYR A 233 14.33 4.76 -25.60
C TYR A 233 15.79 4.65 -26.04
N LEU A 234 16.58 3.73 -25.45
CA LEU A 234 17.99 3.53 -25.80
C LEU A 234 18.17 3.09 -27.26
N LEU A 235 17.28 2.22 -27.76
CA LEU A 235 17.24 1.81 -29.17
C LEU A 235 16.99 2.99 -30.10
N LYS A 236 16.01 3.84 -29.79
CA LYS A 236 15.69 5.04 -30.57
C LYS A 236 16.85 6.03 -30.62
N GLU A 237 17.56 6.18 -29.50
CA GLU A 237 18.74 7.05 -29.40
C GLU A 237 20.02 6.36 -29.93
N LYS A 238 19.92 5.12 -30.46
CA LYS A 238 21.03 4.32 -30.99
C LYS A 238 22.19 4.06 -29.98
N LYS A 239 21.85 4.02 -28.68
CA LYS A 239 22.79 3.81 -27.57
C LYS A 239 23.02 2.33 -27.30
N TRP A 240 23.54 1.58 -28.24
CA TRP A 240 23.70 0.11 -28.18
C TRP A 240 24.51 -0.37 -26.98
N LYS A 241 25.64 0.31 -26.66
CA LYS A 241 26.49 -0.04 -25.51
C LYS A 241 25.73 0.10 -24.18
N SER A 242 24.98 1.21 -24.02
CA SER A 242 24.13 1.43 -22.84
C SER A 242 23.00 0.41 -22.75
N LEU A 243 22.43 0.01 -23.88
CA LEU A 243 21.37 -1.01 -23.93
C LEU A 243 21.90 -2.37 -23.43
N VAL A 244 23.03 -2.84 -23.94
CA VAL A 244 23.64 -4.11 -23.51
C VAL A 244 24.04 -4.05 -22.04
N ALA A 245 24.66 -2.96 -21.59
CA ALA A 245 25.02 -2.77 -20.19
C ALA A 245 23.78 -2.74 -19.27
N TYR A 246 22.70 -2.11 -19.72
CA TYR A 246 21.42 -2.04 -18.98
C TYR A 246 20.81 -3.43 -18.80
N VAL A 247 20.61 -4.16 -19.90
CA VAL A 247 20.03 -5.51 -19.86
C VAL A 247 20.92 -6.46 -19.04
N GLY A 248 22.25 -6.41 -19.25
CA GLY A 248 23.21 -7.21 -18.48
C GLY A 248 23.16 -6.92 -16.98
N THR A 249 23.04 -5.64 -16.59
CA THR A 249 22.91 -5.23 -15.19
C THR A 249 21.62 -5.77 -14.57
N CYS A 250 20.50 -5.63 -15.25
CA CYS A 250 19.20 -6.13 -14.76
C CYS A 250 19.20 -7.66 -14.62
N ALA A 251 19.73 -8.38 -15.62
CA ALA A 251 19.85 -9.83 -15.59
C ALA A 251 20.78 -10.31 -14.47
N ALA A 252 21.93 -9.66 -14.27
CA ALA A 252 22.86 -9.99 -13.21
C ALA A 252 22.27 -9.73 -11.81
N ALA A 253 21.54 -8.61 -11.63
CA ALA A 253 20.89 -8.28 -10.37
C ALA A 253 19.77 -9.25 -10.01
N LEU A 254 18.94 -9.62 -10.99
CA LEU A 254 17.88 -10.61 -10.80
C LEU A 254 18.49 -12.00 -10.55
N GLY A 255 19.52 -12.39 -11.29
CA GLY A 255 20.25 -13.64 -11.07
C GLY A 255 20.84 -13.70 -9.66
N ALA A 256 21.46 -12.61 -9.19
CA ALA A 256 21.97 -12.51 -7.81
C ALA A 256 20.86 -12.65 -6.78
N ALA A 257 19.68 -12.06 -7.01
CA ALA A 257 18.53 -12.19 -6.12
C ALA A 257 18.00 -13.64 -6.06
N LEU A 258 17.94 -14.33 -7.19
CA LEU A 258 17.56 -15.75 -7.26
C LEU A 258 18.58 -16.68 -6.60
N VAL A 259 19.88 -16.38 -6.72
CA VAL A 259 20.94 -17.12 -5.99
C VAL A 259 20.82 -16.87 -4.49
N TYR A 260 20.56 -15.64 -4.08
CA TYR A 260 20.37 -15.32 -2.66
C TYR A 260 19.12 -15.98 -2.08
N TYR A 261 18.01 -16.01 -2.86
CA TYR A 261 16.72 -16.53 -2.42
C TYR A 261 16.10 -17.49 -3.47
N PRO A 262 16.61 -18.75 -3.55
CA PRO A 262 16.19 -19.72 -4.58
C PRO A 262 14.71 -20.11 -4.49
N SER A 263 14.11 -20.07 -3.29
CA SER A 263 12.70 -20.41 -3.06
C SER A 263 11.74 -19.53 -3.88
N ALA A 264 12.20 -18.35 -4.34
CA ALA A 264 11.42 -17.48 -5.22
C ALA A 264 10.94 -18.20 -6.50
N LEU A 265 11.75 -19.12 -7.06
CA LEU A 265 11.36 -19.87 -8.25
C LEU A 265 10.20 -20.83 -7.97
N SER A 266 10.20 -21.51 -6.81
CA SER A 266 9.09 -22.38 -6.42
C SER A 266 7.82 -21.57 -6.09
N HIS A 267 7.96 -20.43 -5.41
CA HIS A 267 6.84 -19.55 -5.09
C HIS A 267 6.13 -19.01 -6.33
N ILE A 268 6.92 -18.60 -7.36
CA ILE A 268 6.36 -18.01 -8.59
C ILE A 268 5.78 -19.08 -9.52
N PHE A 269 6.47 -20.23 -9.69
CA PHE A 269 6.13 -21.20 -10.74
C PHE A 269 5.40 -22.46 -10.24
N LYS A 270 5.53 -22.81 -8.96
CA LYS A 270 4.92 -24.02 -8.39
C LYS A 270 3.92 -23.73 -7.28
N GLY A 271 4.01 -22.55 -6.64
CA GLY A 271 3.09 -22.14 -5.60
C GLY A 271 1.69 -21.88 -6.16
N TYR A 272 0.65 -22.19 -5.38
CA TYR A 272 -0.75 -22.03 -5.78
C TYR A 272 -1.05 -20.59 -6.23
N ARG A 273 -0.51 -19.58 -5.55
CA ARG A 273 -0.70 -18.15 -5.91
C ARG A 273 -0.11 -17.81 -7.27
N GLY A 274 1.05 -18.37 -7.61
CA GLY A 274 1.67 -18.13 -8.92
C GLY A 274 0.91 -18.78 -10.07
N THR A 275 0.49 -20.03 -9.91
CA THR A 275 -0.27 -20.77 -10.93
C THR A 275 -1.65 -20.17 -11.15
N GLU A 276 -2.34 -19.78 -10.10
CA GLU A 276 -3.65 -19.12 -10.15
C GLU A 276 -3.55 -17.73 -10.82
N ALA A 277 -2.54 -16.93 -10.48
CA ALA A 277 -2.30 -15.62 -11.11
C ALA A 277 -2.06 -15.74 -12.62
N VAL A 278 -1.34 -16.77 -13.08
CA VAL A 278 -1.14 -17.05 -14.51
C VAL A 278 -2.47 -17.45 -15.17
N GLY A 279 -3.27 -18.29 -14.52
CA GLY A 279 -4.60 -18.69 -14.98
C GLY A 279 -5.54 -17.49 -15.15
N GLU A 280 -5.58 -16.61 -14.13
CA GLU A 280 -6.38 -15.38 -14.17
C GLU A 280 -5.88 -14.38 -15.23
N PHE A 281 -4.57 -14.29 -15.45
CA PHE A 281 -4.03 -13.46 -16.53
C PHE A 281 -4.47 -13.96 -17.91
N ALA A 282 -4.51 -15.26 -18.13
CA ALA A 282 -4.92 -15.89 -19.39
C ALA A 282 -6.44 -15.81 -19.63
N ASN A 283 -7.25 -15.64 -18.58
CA ASN A 283 -8.71 -15.54 -18.68
C ASN A 283 -9.14 -14.21 -19.29
N ALA A 284 -9.48 -14.20 -20.59
CA ALA A 284 -9.89 -12.98 -21.27
C ALA A 284 -11.29 -12.48 -20.86
N SER A 285 -12.18 -13.37 -20.37
CA SER A 285 -13.60 -13.06 -20.12
C SER A 285 -13.82 -12.03 -19.01
N ASN A 286 -12.96 -12.02 -17.96
CA ASN A 286 -13.06 -11.12 -16.80
C ASN A 286 -12.25 -9.83 -16.93
N THR A 287 -11.60 -9.58 -18.08
CA THR A 287 -10.64 -8.48 -18.23
C THR A 287 -11.26 -7.11 -17.99
N LEU A 288 -12.42 -6.84 -18.60
CA LEU A 288 -13.09 -5.54 -18.46
C LEU A 288 -13.58 -5.32 -17.03
N GLU A 289 -14.17 -6.33 -16.42
CA GLU A 289 -14.66 -6.29 -15.04
C GLU A 289 -13.53 -5.96 -14.05
N ARG A 290 -12.39 -6.65 -14.15
CA ARG A 290 -11.23 -6.42 -13.30
C ARG A 290 -10.64 -5.02 -13.46
N ILE A 291 -10.51 -4.54 -14.70
CA ILE A 291 -10.01 -3.17 -14.96
C ILE A 291 -10.99 -2.14 -14.40
N GLN A 292 -12.30 -2.34 -14.58
CA GLN A 292 -13.31 -1.44 -14.00
C GLN A 292 -13.27 -1.46 -12.48
N PHE A 293 -13.13 -2.63 -11.87
CA PHE A 293 -13.03 -2.80 -10.43
C PHE A 293 -11.83 -2.02 -9.85
N PHE A 294 -10.61 -2.27 -10.35
CA PHE A 294 -9.42 -1.57 -9.84
C PHE A 294 -9.40 -0.08 -10.18
N THR A 295 -9.97 0.32 -11.32
CA THR A 295 -10.18 1.74 -11.65
C THR A 295 -11.15 2.39 -10.68
N GLY A 296 -12.20 1.69 -10.28
CA GLY A 296 -13.15 2.12 -9.25
C GLY A 296 -12.49 2.27 -7.89
N LEU A 297 -11.60 1.35 -7.50
CA LEU A 297 -10.81 1.47 -6.27
C LEU A 297 -9.90 2.70 -6.30
N PHE A 298 -9.17 2.93 -7.39
CA PHE A 298 -8.36 4.12 -7.55
C PHE A 298 -9.20 5.40 -7.47
N ASP A 299 -10.37 5.43 -8.14
CA ASP A 299 -11.27 6.58 -8.09
C ASP A 299 -11.77 6.82 -6.66
N LYS A 300 -12.30 5.80 -5.99
CA LYS A 300 -12.89 5.92 -4.65
C LYS A 300 -11.88 6.33 -3.58
N TYR A 301 -10.67 5.74 -3.60
CA TYR A 301 -9.69 5.85 -2.51
C TYR A 301 -8.52 6.77 -2.77
N MET A 302 -8.35 7.26 -4.02
CA MET A 302 -7.32 8.23 -4.38
C MET A 302 -7.92 9.51 -4.96
N MET A 303 -8.95 9.39 -5.82
CA MET A 303 -9.53 10.52 -6.55
C MET A 303 -10.84 11.03 -5.91
N GLY A 304 -11.29 10.45 -4.81
CA GLY A 304 -12.50 10.85 -4.08
C GLY A 304 -13.80 10.70 -4.88
N GLY A 305 -13.82 9.88 -5.95
CA GLY A 305 -14.95 9.72 -6.86
C GLY A 305 -14.96 10.70 -8.04
N PHE A 306 -13.88 11.46 -8.27
CA PHE A 306 -13.80 12.52 -9.28
C PHE A 306 -12.91 12.19 -10.48
N LEU A 307 -12.47 10.94 -10.64
CA LEU A 307 -11.57 10.55 -11.76
C LEU A 307 -12.19 10.87 -13.12
N ALA A 308 -13.46 10.57 -13.32
CA ALA A 308 -14.17 10.86 -14.58
C ALA A 308 -14.18 12.37 -14.89
N ILE A 309 -14.41 13.19 -13.86
CA ILE A 309 -14.38 14.66 -14.00
C ILE A 309 -12.98 15.14 -14.35
N TRP A 310 -11.92 14.60 -13.73
CA TRP A 310 -10.54 14.92 -14.06
C TRP A 310 -10.20 14.56 -15.51
N LEU A 311 -10.57 13.38 -15.96
CA LEU A 311 -10.35 12.93 -17.34
C LEU A 311 -11.14 13.80 -18.34
N LEU A 312 -12.40 14.13 -18.03
CA LEU A 312 -13.23 15.00 -18.85
C LEU A 312 -12.61 16.40 -18.97
N LEU A 313 -12.15 16.99 -17.87
CA LEU A 313 -11.45 18.28 -17.87
C LEU A 313 -10.19 18.25 -18.74
N ILE A 314 -9.34 17.24 -18.58
CA ILE A 314 -8.14 17.06 -19.39
C ILE A 314 -8.52 16.96 -20.89
N CYS A 315 -9.50 16.15 -21.23
CA CYS A 315 -9.99 15.98 -22.60
C CYS A 315 -10.55 17.30 -23.17
N LEU A 316 -11.44 17.96 -22.43
CA LEU A 316 -12.07 19.21 -22.85
C LEU A 316 -11.04 20.30 -23.15
N ILE A 317 -10.07 20.47 -22.23
CA ILE A 317 -9.03 21.45 -22.40
C ILE A 317 -8.09 21.07 -23.57
N ALA A 318 -7.76 19.77 -23.74
CA ALA A 318 -6.95 19.29 -24.85
C ALA A 318 -7.63 19.51 -26.21
N VAL A 319 -8.94 19.26 -26.30
CA VAL A 319 -9.75 19.51 -27.51
C VAL A 319 -9.81 21.00 -27.80
N THR A 320 -10.11 21.84 -26.81
CA THR A 320 -10.15 23.30 -26.93
C THR A 320 -8.80 23.83 -27.43
N ASN A 321 -7.70 23.36 -26.87
CA ASN A 321 -6.36 23.73 -27.31
C ASN A 321 -6.09 23.34 -28.78
N ARG A 322 -6.48 22.12 -29.18
CA ARG A 322 -6.35 21.68 -30.59
C ARG A 322 -7.18 22.55 -31.54
N PHE A 323 -8.37 22.93 -31.13
CA PHE A 323 -9.24 23.82 -31.94
C PHE A 323 -8.62 25.21 -32.12
N LEU A 324 -8.19 25.84 -31.03
CA LEU A 324 -7.51 27.12 -31.04
C LEU A 324 -6.23 27.09 -31.90
N GLN A 325 -5.53 25.96 -31.90
CA GLN A 325 -4.33 25.73 -32.71
C GLN A 325 -4.62 25.68 -34.21
N LYS A 326 -5.62 24.88 -34.60
CA LYS A 326 -6.02 24.81 -36.01
C LYS A 326 -6.38 26.21 -36.54
N ARG A 327 -7.04 27.02 -35.71
CA ARG A 327 -7.40 28.40 -36.06
C ARG A 327 -6.17 29.31 -36.18
N ALA A 328 -5.17 29.19 -35.30
CA ALA A 328 -3.92 29.93 -35.34
C ALA A 328 -3.06 29.54 -36.57
N LYS A 329 -2.97 28.27 -36.92
CA LYS A 329 -2.25 27.78 -38.11
C LYS A 329 -2.87 28.27 -39.41
N ARG A 330 -4.19 28.32 -39.50
CA ARG A 330 -4.91 28.91 -40.65
C ARG A 330 -4.61 30.40 -40.84
N SER A 331 -4.17 31.08 -39.79
CA SER A 331 -3.78 32.51 -39.82
C SER A 331 -2.27 32.73 -40.03
N GLY A 332 -1.55 31.75 -40.56
CA GLY A 332 -0.13 31.86 -40.95
C GLY A 332 0.89 31.92 -39.82
N ARG A 333 0.58 31.30 -38.65
CA ARG A 333 1.43 31.43 -37.46
C ARG A 333 1.83 30.07 -36.93
N GLU A 334 3.08 29.70 -37.14
CA GLU A 334 3.70 28.54 -36.47
C GLU A 334 4.23 28.96 -35.11
N GLN A 335 3.77 28.25 -34.09
CA GLN A 335 4.26 28.38 -32.74
C GLN A 335 5.00 27.10 -32.31
N LYS A 336 6.25 27.28 -31.90
CA LYS A 336 7.05 26.17 -31.35
C LYS A 336 6.43 25.73 -30.01
N ARG A 337 5.84 24.53 -29.95
CA ARG A 337 5.13 24.03 -28.79
C ARG A 337 6.00 23.09 -27.97
N GLU A 338 5.78 23.13 -26.67
CA GLU A 338 6.25 22.03 -25.80
C GLU A 338 5.37 20.80 -26.06
N ARG A 339 5.99 19.67 -26.28
CA ARG A 339 5.28 18.40 -26.44
C ARG A 339 4.80 17.94 -25.06
N ILE A 340 3.51 17.62 -24.92
CA ILE A 340 2.96 17.02 -23.70
C ILE A 340 3.58 15.64 -23.50
N LEU A 341 3.60 14.83 -24.56
CA LEU A 341 4.20 13.49 -24.54
C LEU A 341 5.72 13.59 -24.73
N THR A 342 6.43 13.80 -23.63
CA THR A 342 7.90 13.75 -23.58
C THR A 342 8.36 12.32 -23.26
N PRO A 343 9.64 11.95 -23.53
CA PRO A 343 10.15 10.62 -23.15
C PRO A 343 9.90 10.22 -21.69
N PRO A 344 10.10 11.08 -20.66
CA PRO A 344 9.69 10.77 -19.31
C PRO A 344 8.19 10.43 -19.17
N VAL A 345 7.31 11.25 -19.75
CA VAL A 345 5.87 11.02 -19.67
C VAL A 345 5.45 9.75 -20.40
N GLY A 346 6.04 9.49 -21.57
CA GLY A 346 5.82 8.24 -22.30
C GLY A 346 6.26 7.01 -21.50
N LEU A 347 7.41 7.09 -20.82
CA LEU A 347 7.91 6.02 -19.95
C LEU A 347 7.00 5.81 -18.74
N LEU A 348 6.58 6.89 -18.06
CA LEU A 348 5.64 6.83 -16.93
C LEU A 348 4.30 6.19 -17.35
N LEU A 349 3.74 6.63 -18.49
CA LEU A 349 2.46 6.13 -18.99
C LEU A 349 2.53 4.64 -19.35
N PHE A 350 3.56 4.24 -20.09
CA PHE A 350 3.76 2.84 -20.47
C PHE A 350 3.94 1.94 -19.26
N THR A 351 4.75 2.37 -18.29
CA THR A 351 4.99 1.63 -17.06
C THR A 351 3.73 1.52 -16.20
N ALA A 352 3.04 2.65 -16.00
CA ALA A 352 1.84 2.68 -15.17
C ALA A 352 0.69 1.86 -15.79
N ALA A 353 0.46 1.99 -17.10
CA ALA A 353 -0.57 1.22 -17.78
C ALA A 353 -0.27 -0.29 -17.78
N GLY A 354 0.99 -0.67 -18.03
CA GLY A 354 1.40 -2.07 -18.04
C GLY A 354 1.32 -2.70 -16.65
N TYR A 355 1.79 -2.02 -15.62
CA TYR A 355 1.68 -2.49 -14.24
C TYR A 355 0.22 -2.64 -13.83
N PHE A 356 -0.57 -1.57 -13.95
CA PHE A 356 -1.97 -1.56 -13.56
C PHE A 356 -2.78 -2.65 -14.26
N PHE A 357 -2.62 -2.79 -15.58
CA PHE A 357 -3.29 -3.84 -16.34
C PHE A 357 -2.91 -5.24 -15.84
N THR A 358 -1.62 -5.50 -15.67
CA THR A 358 -1.14 -6.83 -15.29
C THR A 358 -1.53 -7.18 -13.87
N VAL A 359 -1.40 -6.24 -12.92
CA VAL A 359 -1.76 -6.48 -11.52
C VAL A 359 -3.28 -6.63 -11.38
N ALA A 360 -4.09 -5.80 -12.05
CA ALA A 360 -5.54 -5.98 -12.08
C ALA A 360 -5.95 -7.38 -12.58
N LYS A 361 -5.21 -7.94 -13.54
CA LYS A 361 -5.47 -9.29 -14.08
C LYS A 361 -4.98 -10.42 -13.18
N THR A 362 -3.92 -10.21 -12.41
CA THR A 362 -3.27 -11.27 -11.61
C THR A 362 -3.64 -11.24 -10.13
N ALA A 363 -4.33 -10.21 -9.65
CA ALA A 363 -4.78 -10.12 -8.26
C ALA A 363 -5.78 -11.24 -7.93
N LEU A 364 -5.51 -12.01 -6.89
CA LEU A 364 -6.34 -13.17 -6.53
C LEU A 364 -7.60 -12.79 -5.75
N LEU A 365 -7.49 -11.79 -4.88
CA LEU A 365 -8.61 -11.32 -4.06
C LEU A 365 -9.23 -10.07 -4.69
N LEU A 366 -10.55 -10.06 -4.82
CA LEU A 366 -11.33 -8.94 -5.33
C LEU A 366 -12.23 -8.39 -4.22
N GLY A 367 -11.65 -7.53 -3.39
CA GLY A 367 -12.34 -6.81 -2.33
C GLY A 367 -11.81 -5.38 -2.24
N GLU A 368 -12.42 -4.53 -1.43
CA GLU A 368 -11.99 -3.14 -1.27
C GLU A 368 -10.54 -3.03 -0.78
N THR A 369 -10.09 -3.98 0.05
CA THR A 369 -8.71 -4.10 0.53
C THR A 369 -7.70 -4.52 -0.54
N SER A 370 -8.16 -5.01 -1.71
CA SER A 370 -7.30 -5.35 -2.86
C SER A 370 -6.61 -4.13 -3.47
N ASN A 371 -7.05 -2.95 -3.09
CA ASN A 371 -6.39 -1.67 -3.32
C ASN A 371 -4.88 -1.69 -3.04
N ARG A 372 -4.44 -2.52 -2.08
CA ARG A 372 -3.03 -2.74 -1.71
C ARG A 372 -2.15 -3.21 -2.87
N TYR A 373 -2.68 -3.95 -3.82
CA TYR A 373 -1.90 -4.49 -4.95
C TYR A 373 -1.48 -3.41 -5.94
N GLU A 374 -2.33 -2.39 -6.13
CA GLU A 374 -2.07 -1.26 -7.03
C GLU A 374 -1.42 -0.05 -6.32
N LEU A 375 -1.31 -0.06 -4.99
CA LEU A 375 -0.72 1.01 -4.20
C LEU A 375 0.64 1.50 -4.74
N PRO A 376 1.56 0.61 -5.18
CA PRO A 376 2.89 1.01 -5.65
C PRO A 376 2.87 1.93 -6.87
N ILE A 377 1.84 1.84 -7.71
CA ILE A 377 1.73 2.64 -8.94
C ILE A 377 0.85 3.89 -8.77
N TYR A 378 0.09 4.02 -7.70
CA TYR A 378 -0.84 5.13 -7.51
C TYR A 378 -0.14 6.50 -7.53
N GLY A 379 1.06 6.61 -6.95
CA GLY A 379 1.84 7.85 -7.03
C GLY A 379 2.17 8.27 -8.46
N VAL A 380 2.43 7.31 -9.34
CA VAL A 380 2.72 7.55 -10.76
C VAL A 380 1.45 7.96 -11.52
N LEU A 381 0.31 7.31 -11.23
CA LEU A 381 -0.99 7.67 -11.82
C LEU A 381 -1.40 9.10 -11.44
N VAL A 382 -1.27 9.47 -10.16
CA VAL A 382 -1.51 10.84 -9.68
C VAL A 382 -0.57 11.84 -10.36
N LEU A 383 0.73 11.49 -10.49
CA LEU A 383 1.69 12.34 -11.21
C LEU A 383 1.26 12.57 -12.67
N LEU A 384 0.84 11.53 -13.38
CA LEU A 384 0.39 11.63 -14.77
C LEU A 384 -0.86 12.52 -14.92
N LEU A 385 -1.85 12.36 -14.04
CA LEU A 385 -3.08 13.15 -14.05
C LEU A 385 -2.80 14.64 -13.77
N VAL A 386 -2.05 14.93 -12.70
CA VAL A 386 -1.72 16.31 -12.32
C VAL A 386 -0.82 16.99 -13.36
N TYR A 387 0.17 16.25 -13.90
CA TYR A 387 1.03 16.77 -14.97
C TYR A 387 0.24 17.08 -16.25
N SER A 388 -0.67 16.20 -16.65
CA SER A 388 -1.50 16.39 -17.84
C SER A 388 -2.37 17.64 -17.71
N LEU A 389 -3.05 17.82 -16.58
CA LEU A 389 -3.86 19.01 -16.30
C LEU A 389 -3.00 20.28 -16.31
N TYR A 390 -1.83 20.22 -15.68
CA TYR A 390 -0.89 21.33 -15.61
C TYR A 390 -0.40 21.77 -17.01
N MET A 391 -0.02 20.81 -17.88
CA MET A 391 0.45 21.11 -19.24
C MET A 391 -0.64 21.72 -20.11
N VAL A 392 -1.85 21.19 -19.98
CA VAL A 392 -3.01 21.68 -20.73
C VAL A 392 -3.40 23.10 -20.31
N GLN A 393 -3.39 23.39 -19.00
CA GLN A 393 -3.62 24.75 -18.48
C GLN A 393 -2.56 25.75 -18.99
N LYS A 394 -1.29 25.35 -18.97
CA LYS A 394 -0.18 26.16 -19.47
C LYS A 394 -0.36 26.56 -20.96
N GLU A 395 -0.81 25.61 -21.79
CA GLU A 395 -1.09 25.91 -23.19
C GLU A 395 -2.21 26.95 -23.37
N MET A 396 -3.26 26.87 -22.52
CA MET A 396 -4.34 27.88 -22.52
C MET A 396 -3.82 29.26 -22.11
N GLU A 397 -3.01 29.35 -21.07
CA GLU A 397 -2.44 30.61 -20.61
C GLU A 397 -1.57 31.28 -21.69
N GLN A 398 -0.74 30.47 -22.37
CA GLN A 398 0.08 30.96 -23.47
C GLN A 398 -0.77 31.46 -24.67
N GLY A 399 -1.83 30.73 -25.01
CA GLY A 399 -2.77 31.13 -26.06
C GLY A 399 -3.50 32.43 -25.74
N ASN A 400 -3.96 32.59 -24.50
CA ASN A 400 -4.64 33.79 -24.04
C ASN A 400 -3.71 35.02 -23.96
N ALA A 401 -2.47 34.85 -23.49
CA ALA A 401 -1.48 35.93 -23.44
C ALA A 401 -1.15 36.46 -24.82
N GLN A 402 -1.04 35.59 -25.81
CA GLN A 402 -0.81 35.98 -27.20
C GLN A 402 -2.02 36.66 -27.85
N ALA A 403 -3.23 36.21 -27.53
CA ALA A 403 -4.45 36.86 -27.98
C ALA A 403 -4.54 38.30 -27.41
N ALA A 404 -4.20 38.47 -26.13
CA ALA A 404 -4.17 39.78 -25.48
C ALA A 404 -3.07 40.70 -26.04
N GLU A 405 -1.85 40.19 -26.29
CA GLU A 405 -0.76 40.93 -26.93
C GLU A 405 -1.17 41.44 -28.34
N ARG A 406 -1.95 40.65 -29.06
CA ARG A 406 -2.47 41.02 -30.38
C ARG A 406 -3.51 42.13 -30.36
N ILE A 407 -4.48 41.99 -29.44
CA ILE A 407 -5.52 43.01 -29.29
C ILE A 407 -4.86 44.33 -28.93
N ALA A 408 -3.86 44.31 -28.06
CA ALA A 408 -3.11 45.51 -27.67
C ALA A 408 -2.27 46.08 -28.81
N LEU A 409 -1.64 45.25 -29.66
CA LEU A 409 -0.92 45.68 -30.87
C LEU A 409 -1.86 46.27 -31.93
N MET A 410 -3.09 45.75 -32.07
CA MET A 410 -4.09 46.31 -32.96
C MET A 410 -4.66 47.64 -32.45
N ALA A 411 -4.80 47.76 -31.11
CA ALA A 411 -5.30 48.96 -30.46
C ALA A 411 -4.24 50.09 -30.37
N SER A 412 -2.96 49.77 -30.38
CA SER A 412 -1.85 50.71 -30.23
C SER A 412 -0.64 50.29 -31.07
N PRO A 413 -0.67 50.50 -32.42
CA PRO A 413 0.37 50.02 -33.34
C PRO A 413 1.77 50.58 -33.07
N ASN A 414 1.87 51.74 -32.41
CA ASN A 414 3.11 52.49 -32.19
C ASN A 414 3.78 52.20 -30.83
N LEU A 415 3.20 51.37 -29.97
CA LEU A 415 3.80 51.02 -28.68
C LEU A 415 4.87 49.93 -28.84
N PRO A 416 6.04 50.02 -28.17
CA PRO A 416 7.05 48.99 -28.20
C PRO A 416 6.48 47.67 -27.66
N LYS A 417 6.78 46.56 -28.35
CA LYS A 417 6.31 45.21 -27.94
C LYS A 417 6.65 44.84 -26.49
N GLU A 418 7.73 45.37 -25.94
CA GLU A 418 8.13 45.16 -24.56
C GLU A 418 7.20 45.85 -23.54
N GLU A 419 6.70 47.04 -23.86
CA GLU A 419 5.76 47.77 -23.00
C GLU A 419 4.39 47.09 -22.97
N ILE A 420 3.93 46.61 -24.12
CA ILE A 420 2.70 45.83 -24.25
C ILE A 420 2.79 44.52 -23.46
N ARG A 421 3.95 43.86 -23.45
CA ARG A 421 4.20 42.66 -22.64
C ARG A 421 4.21 42.94 -21.14
N LYS A 422 4.75 44.09 -20.70
CA LYS A 422 4.74 44.48 -19.28
C LYS A 422 3.34 44.81 -18.77
N GLN A 423 2.51 45.49 -19.58
CA GLN A 423 1.12 45.82 -19.23
C GLN A 423 0.21 44.58 -19.17
N ASN A 424 0.46 43.59 -20.02
CA ASN A 424 -0.30 42.34 -20.07
C ASN A 424 0.32 41.18 -19.25
N ALA A 425 1.28 41.47 -18.37
CA ALA A 425 1.92 40.48 -17.54
C ALA A 425 0.90 39.76 -16.62
N PRO A 426 0.96 38.40 -16.51
CA PRO A 426 -0.10 37.55 -15.95
C PRO A 426 -0.23 37.55 -14.42
N GLY A 427 0.09 38.68 -13.75
CA GLY A 427 0.24 38.72 -12.29
C GLY A 427 -1.01 38.46 -11.45
N LYS A 428 -2.22 38.86 -11.88
CA LYS A 428 -3.45 38.61 -11.09
C LYS A 428 -4.12 37.26 -11.42
N LYS A 429 -4.18 36.84 -12.67
CA LYS A 429 -4.78 35.56 -13.08
C LYS A 429 -4.01 34.35 -12.57
N GLN A 430 -2.67 34.43 -12.50
CA GLN A 430 -1.83 33.34 -11.99
C GLN A 430 -2.00 33.08 -10.48
N LYS A 431 -2.35 34.13 -9.70
CA LYS A 431 -2.69 33.98 -8.27
C LYS A 431 -4.05 33.29 -8.05
N ILE A 432 -5.01 33.49 -8.94
CA ILE A 432 -6.35 32.89 -8.86
C ILE A 432 -6.27 31.38 -9.17
N THR A 433 -5.54 30.99 -10.22
CA THR A 433 -5.36 29.58 -10.61
C THR A 433 -4.60 28.78 -9.55
N GLY A 434 -3.58 29.38 -8.91
CA GLY A 434 -2.87 28.74 -7.78
C GLY A 434 -3.76 28.49 -6.57
N LYS A 435 -4.64 29.45 -6.23
CA LYS A 435 -5.61 29.28 -5.13
C LYS A 435 -6.66 28.20 -5.43
N ALA A 436 -7.15 28.14 -6.67
CA ALA A 436 -8.08 27.11 -7.10
C ALA A 436 -7.46 25.70 -7.02
N ALA A 437 -6.20 25.55 -7.44
CA ALA A 437 -5.48 24.28 -7.32
C ALA A 437 -5.32 23.84 -5.86
N VAL A 438 -4.99 24.75 -4.95
CA VAL A 438 -4.91 24.45 -3.51
C VAL A 438 -6.29 24.05 -2.97
N LEU A 439 -7.36 24.76 -3.36
CA LEU A 439 -8.72 24.41 -2.93
C LEU A 439 -9.12 23.01 -3.39
N VAL A 440 -8.83 22.64 -4.63
CA VAL A 440 -9.09 21.30 -5.17
C VAL A 440 -8.33 20.24 -4.37
N VAL A 441 -7.04 20.47 -4.08
CA VAL A 441 -6.24 19.53 -3.27
C VAL A 441 -6.81 19.38 -1.86
N VAL A 442 -7.22 20.49 -1.22
CA VAL A 442 -7.83 20.45 0.12
C VAL A 442 -9.16 19.71 0.09
N LEU A 443 -9.99 19.95 -0.92
CA LEU A 443 -11.26 19.23 -1.09
C LEU A 443 -11.04 17.73 -1.27
N MET A 444 -10.08 17.36 -2.13
CA MET A 444 -9.72 15.95 -2.36
C MET A 444 -9.21 15.29 -1.08
N ALA A 445 -8.35 15.96 -0.32
CA ALA A 445 -7.88 15.47 0.97
C ALA A 445 -9.06 15.27 1.94
N ALA A 446 -9.95 16.25 2.06
CA ALA A 446 -11.14 16.13 2.91
C ALA A 446 -12.02 14.94 2.53
N LEU A 447 -12.28 14.74 1.23
CA LEU A 447 -13.08 13.61 0.73
C LEU A 447 -12.43 12.24 0.96
N ASN A 448 -11.11 12.16 0.95
CA ASN A 448 -10.38 10.93 1.24
C ASN A 448 -10.29 10.63 2.74
N LEU A 449 -10.25 11.67 3.58
CA LEU A 449 -10.14 11.53 5.04
C LEU A 449 -11.51 11.36 5.74
N THR A 450 -12.62 11.53 5.01
CA THR A 450 -13.98 11.36 5.53
C THR A 450 -14.61 10.07 5.03
N GLY A 451 -15.64 9.58 5.72
CA GLY A 451 -16.47 8.46 5.27
C GLY A 451 -15.86 7.07 5.43
N ASN A 452 -15.05 6.85 6.48
CA ASN A 452 -14.49 5.52 6.82
C ASN A 452 -13.77 4.81 5.65
N LYS A 453 -13.01 5.58 4.86
CA LYS A 453 -12.30 5.07 3.67
C LYS A 453 -10.93 4.46 3.98
N VAL A 454 -10.44 4.61 5.20
CA VAL A 454 -9.14 4.07 5.61
C VAL A 454 -9.34 2.68 6.20
N PHE A 455 -8.68 1.68 5.58
CA PHE A 455 -8.75 0.27 5.99
C PHE A 455 -7.70 -0.11 7.01
N PHE A 456 -7.83 -1.32 7.54
CA PHE A 456 -6.91 -1.96 8.47
C PHE A 456 -6.82 -1.27 9.84
N LEU A 457 -7.90 -0.62 10.25
CA LEU A 457 -8.00 0.03 11.56
C LEU A 457 -8.75 -0.82 12.59
N TYR A 458 -9.74 -1.59 12.15
CA TYR A 458 -10.58 -2.48 12.99
C TYR A 458 -11.18 -1.76 14.21
N PRO A 459 -11.87 -0.61 14.04
CA PRO A 459 -12.41 0.15 15.16
C PRO A 459 -13.44 -0.63 15.97
N GLU A 460 -14.11 -1.62 15.36
CA GLU A 460 -15.04 -2.57 15.99
C GLU A 460 -14.37 -3.45 17.04
N GLU A 461 -13.08 -3.72 16.90
CA GLU A 461 -12.31 -4.54 17.84
C GLU A 461 -11.91 -3.78 19.11
N ALA A 462 -12.09 -2.46 19.16
CA ALA A 462 -11.71 -1.67 20.33
C ALA A 462 -12.46 -2.11 21.60
N GLY A 463 -13.74 -2.47 21.47
CA GLY A 463 -14.53 -2.99 22.58
C GLY A 463 -14.06 -4.36 23.06
N VAL A 464 -13.65 -5.21 22.12
CA VAL A 464 -13.09 -6.54 22.43
C VAL A 464 -11.76 -6.41 23.17
N GLN A 465 -10.87 -5.53 22.71
CA GLN A 465 -9.60 -5.27 23.39
C GLN A 465 -9.80 -4.74 24.84
N GLU A 466 -10.77 -3.85 25.04
CA GLU A 466 -11.11 -3.37 26.38
C GLU A 466 -11.70 -4.49 27.25
N PHE A 467 -12.51 -5.38 26.69
CA PHE A 467 -13.05 -6.55 27.38
C PHE A 467 -11.92 -7.53 27.77
N VAL A 468 -11.02 -7.84 26.85
CA VAL A 468 -9.84 -8.70 27.08
C VAL A 468 -9.00 -8.13 28.24
N HIS A 469 -8.65 -6.85 28.17
CA HIS A 469 -7.83 -6.20 29.21
C HIS A 469 -8.48 -6.23 30.61
N ARG A 470 -9.81 -6.18 30.70
CA ARG A 470 -10.54 -6.30 31.98
C ARG A 470 -10.61 -7.73 32.52
N ASN A 471 -10.34 -8.71 31.68
CA ASN A 471 -10.50 -10.14 31.97
C ASN A 471 -9.21 -10.95 31.81
N GLU A 472 -8.04 -10.34 31.87
CA GLU A 472 -6.72 -11.00 31.66
C GLU A 472 -6.51 -12.26 32.53
N THR A 473 -7.02 -12.26 33.76
CA THR A 473 -6.91 -13.38 34.70
C THR A 473 -8.05 -14.40 34.59
N THR A 474 -9.09 -14.10 33.79
CA THR A 474 -10.22 -15.03 33.59
C THR A 474 -9.77 -16.17 32.66
N PRO A 475 -10.00 -17.45 33.04
CA PRO A 475 -9.68 -18.57 32.17
C PRO A 475 -10.44 -18.50 30.83
N VAL A 476 -9.73 -18.77 29.75
CA VAL A 476 -10.25 -18.74 28.38
C VAL A 476 -10.25 -20.13 27.77
N ILE A 477 -11.32 -20.46 27.07
CA ILE A 477 -11.48 -21.70 26.33
C ILE A 477 -11.65 -21.33 24.86
N VAL A 478 -10.80 -21.85 23.97
CA VAL A 478 -10.89 -21.67 22.54
C VAL A 478 -11.35 -22.97 21.89
N LEU A 479 -12.55 -22.96 21.35
CA LEU A 479 -13.20 -24.09 20.71
C LEU A 479 -13.10 -23.94 19.19
N TYR A 480 -12.23 -24.72 18.56
CA TYR A 480 -11.98 -24.68 17.12
C TYR A 480 -12.48 -25.94 16.39
N ASN A 481 -12.62 -25.86 15.08
CA ASN A 481 -12.97 -26.95 14.18
C ASN A 481 -12.00 -27.00 12.99
N GLU A 482 -12.14 -27.97 12.08
CA GLU A 482 -11.26 -28.11 10.91
C GLU A 482 -11.16 -26.83 10.08
N ALA A 483 -12.26 -26.07 9.93
CA ALA A 483 -12.28 -24.83 9.15
C ALA A 483 -11.55 -23.68 9.85
N SER A 484 -11.54 -23.66 11.18
CA SER A 484 -11.00 -22.58 12.00
C SER A 484 -9.62 -22.85 12.60
N GLU A 485 -9.13 -24.10 12.55
CA GLU A 485 -7.82 -24.48 13.11
C GLU A 485 -6.69 -23.59 12.55
N THR A 486 -6.67 -23.41 11.24
CA THR A 486 -5.66 -22.58 10.57
C THR A 486 -5.89 -21.07 10.76
N HIS A 487 -6.98 -20.67 11.40
CA HIS A 487 -7.38 -19.28 11.62
C HIS A 487 -7.31 -18.84 13.09
N ILE A 488 -6.78 -19.65 14.00
CA ILE A 488 -6.48 -19.26 15.38
C ILE A 488 -5.53 -18.06 15.44
N TRP A 489 -4.74 -17.86 14.38
CA TRP A 489 -3.90 -16.67 14.16
C TRP A 489 -4.65 -15.33 14.35
N TRP A 490 -5.93 -15.26 14.00
CA TRP A 490 -6.72 -14.06 14.14
C TRP A 490 -7.00 -13.66 15.59
N LEU A 491 -6.76 -14.58 16.53
CA LEU A 491 -6.97 -14.36 17.95
C LEU A 491 -5.66 -14.11 18.72
N LEU A 492 -4.48 -14.18 18.06
CA LEU A 492 -3.20 -14.14 18.77
C LEU A 492 -2.95 -12.85 19.54
N ASP A 493 -3.42 -11.70 19.05
CA ASP A 493 -3.30 -10.44 19.73
C ASP A 493 -4.12 -10.41 21.03
N GLU A 494 -5.30 -11.02 21.04
CA GLU A 494 -6.16 -11.15 22.21
C GLU A 494 -5.66 -12.25 23.17
N LEU A 495 -5.42 -13.44 22.63
CA LEU A 495 -4.97 -14.57 23.43
C LEU A 495 -3.63 -14.30 24.14
N SER A 496 -2.78 -13.44 23.57
CA SER A 496 -1.51 -13.04 24.18
C SER A 496 -1.67 -12.26 25.50
N GLU A 497 -2.86 -11.74 25.80
CA GLU A 497 -3.12 -10.95 27.01
C GLU A 497 -3.70 -11.79 28.16
N TYR A 498 -4.26 -12.98 27.91
CA TYR A 498 -4.82 -13.84 28.95
C TYR A 498 -3.77 -14.68 29.67
N GLU A 499 -3.96 -14.93 30.96
CA GLU A 499 -3.04 -15.76 31.75
C GLU A 499 -3.19 -17.26 31.48
N ASN A 500 -4.43 -17.76 31.34
CA ASN A 500 -4.74 -19.17 31.22
C ASN A 500 -5.67 -19.45 30.04
N ILE A 501 -5.24 -20.29 29.11
CA ILE A 501 -5.95 -20.59 27.87
C ILE A 501 -5.99 -22.09 27.65
N TYR A 502 -7.17 -22.61 27.34
CA TYR A 502 -7.40 -23.99 26.95
C TYR A 502 -7.87 -24.03 25.49
N LEU A 503 -7.21 -24.82 24.65
CA LEU A 503 -7.62 -24.99 23.27
C LEU A 503 -8.17 -26.40 23.09
N ALA A 504 -9.32 -26.51 22.38
CA ALA A 504 -9.90 -27.81 22.08
C ALA A 504 -10.60 -27.85 20.73
N SER A 505 -10.38 -28.94 19.98
CA SER A 505 -11.14 -29.22 18.76
C SER A 505 -12.55 -29.70 19.11
N ILE A 506 -13.57 -29.10 18.44
CA ILE A 506 -14.97 -29.53 18.56
C ILE A 506 -15.24 -30.78 17.72
N SER A 507 -14.51 -30.93 16.60
CA SER A 507 -14.77 -31.95 15.55
C SER A 507 -13.76 -33.10 15.48
N GLY A 508 -12.94 -33.31 16.49
CA GLY A 508 -11.90 -34.35 16.46
C GLY A 508 -12.44 -35.81 16.53
N GLU A 509 -11.77 -36.73 15.81
CA GLU A 509 -11.95 -38.17 16.00
C GLU A 509 -11.42 -38.55 17.42
N GLY A 510 -12.19 -38.34 18.44
CA GLY A 510 -11.79 -38.61 19.82
C GLY A 510 -12.96 -38.60 20.79
N GLU A 511 -12.65 -38.63 22.07
CA GLU A 511 -13.63 -38.48 23.14
C GLU A 511 -14.41 -37.19 22.97
N ILE A 512 -15.72 -37.24 23.10
CA ILE A 512 -16.61 -36.07 23.07
C ILE A 512 -16.11 -35.08 24.12
N LEU A 513 -15.87 -33.83 23.69
CA LEU A 513 -15.47 -32.77 24.60
C LEU A 513 -16.60 -32.51 25.59
N THR A 514 -16.29 -32.58 26.87
CA THR A 514 -17.21 -32.32 27.99
C THR A 514 -16.64 -31.23 28.89
N SER A 515 -17.48 -30.63 29.72
CA SER A 515 -17.03 -29.64 30.71
C SER A 515 -15.94 -30.16 31.64
N GLU A 516 -15.92 -31.46 31.93
CA GLU A 516 -14.86 -32.07 32.73
C GLU A 516 -13.47 -31.93 32.14
N ASN A 517 -13.34 -31.89 30.81
CA ASN A 517 -12.05 -31.76 30.14
C ASN A 517 -11.35 -30.43 30.46
N PHE A 518 -12.09 -29.36 30.70
CA PHE A 518 -11.53 -28.04 30.96
C PHE A 518 -11.81 -27.53 32.38
N LEU A 519 -12.76 -28.10 33.12
CA LEU A 519 -13.00 -27.75 34.53
C LEU A 519 -12.01 -28.39 35.50
N ASN A 520 -11.30 -29.45 35.08
CA ASN A 520 -10.25 -30.08 35.86
C ASN A 520 -8.93 -29.30 35.71
N GLY A 521 -8.68 -28.35 36.58
CA GLY A 521 -7.44 -27.56 36.56
C GLY A 521 -7.64 -26.13 37.08
N ASN A 522 -6.93 -25.16 36.54
CA ASN A 522 -6.99 -23.76 36.97
C ASN A 522 -8.38 -23.13 36.82
N ALA A 523 -9.26 -23.71 36.02
CA ALA A 523 -10.64 -23.23 35.83
C ALA A 523 -11.62 -23.78 36.87
N ALA A 524 -11.30 -24.84 37.60
CA ALA A 524 -12.23 -25.49 38.55
C ALA A 524 -12.68 -24.61 39.70
N GLU A 525 -11.90 -23.59 40.05
CA GLU A 525 -12.23 -22.61 41.11
C GLU A 525 -12.85 -21.31 40.57
N SER A 526 -12.89 -21.14 39.24
CA SER A 526 -13.38 -19.92 38.64
C SER A 526 -14.90 -19.92 38.51
N GLN A 527 -15.55 -18.86 38.98
CA GLN A 527 -17.00 -18.62 38.79
C GLN A 527 -17.33 -18.03 37.43
N LYS A 528 -16.30 -17.72 36.63
CA LYS A 528 -16.42 -17.02 35.35
C LYS A 528 -15.36 -17.55 34.37
N TYR A 529 -15.75 -17.82 33.10
CA TYR A 529 -14.85 -18.09 31.99
C TYR A 529 -15.29 -17.43 30.73
N ILE A 530 -14.36 -17.35 29.76
CA ILE A 530 -14.60 -16.80 28.43
C ILE A 530 -14.45 -17.93 27.42
N ILE A 531 -15.39 -18.05 26.48
CA ILE A 531 -15.34 -19.04 25.41
C ILE A 531 -15.24 -18.31 24.08
N TYR A 532 -14.17 -18.57 23.33
CA TYR A 532 -14.05 -18.26 21.91
C TYR A 532 -14.50 -19.48 21.12
N MET A 533 -15.65 -19.41 20.48
CA MET A 533 -16.23 -20.53 19.76
C MET A 533 -16.24 -20.26 18.25
N ALA A 534 -15.65 -21.17 17.49
CA ALA A 534 -15.68 -21.12 16.03
C ALA A 534 -17.09 -21.31 15.49
N ASP A 535 -17.39 -20.66 14.35
CA ASP A 535 -18.66 -20.83 13.66
C ASP A 535 -18.87 -22.32 13.31
N CYS A 536 -20.01 -22.86 13.69
CA CYS A 536 -20.46 -24.22 13.38
C CYS A 536 -21.97 -24.26 13.20
N GLU A 537 -22.49 -25.33 12.57
CA GLU A 537 -23.92 -25.58 12.52
C GLU A 537 -24.45 -25.78 13.96
N ASN A 538 -25.49 -25.05 14.32
CA ASN A 538 -26.12 -25.11 15.65
C ASN A 538 -25.20 -24.70 16.84
N GLN A 539 -24.40 -23.63 16.66
CA GLN A 539 -23.46 -23.13 17.65
C GLN A 539 -24.08 -23.01 19.07
N GLY A 540 -25.34 -22.56 19.18
CA GLY A 540 -26.03 -22.45 20.45
C GLY A 540 -26.33 -23.80 21.12
N GLU A 541 -26.72 -24.82 20.34
CA GLU A 541 -26.96 -26.17 20.85
C GLU A 541 -25.65 -26.82 21.31
N GLU A 542 -24.55 -26.61 20.55
CA GLU A 542 -23.25 -27.12 20.91
C GLU A 542 -22.71 -26.44 22.17
N LEU A 543 -22.91 -25.14 22.31
CA LEU A 543 -22.56 -24.43 23.54
C LEU A 543 -23.37 -24.94 24.74
N GLN A 544 -24.69 -25.15 24.58
CA GLN A 544 -25.56 -25.72 25.63
C GLN A 544 -25.15 -27.14 25.98
N ARG A 545 -24.79 -27.96 24.97
CA ARG A 545 -24.25 -29.32 25.21
C ARG A 545 -22.97 -29.30 26.05
N LEU A 546 -22.07 -28.35 25.76
CA LEU A 546 -20.81 -28.20 26.51
C LEU A 546 -21.02 -27.71 27.95
N LEU A 547 -22.03 -26.84 28.15
CA LEU A 547 -22.27 -26.19 29.43
C LEU A 547 -23.34 -26.90 30.28
N GLY A 548 -24.28 -27.59 29.64
CA GLY A 548 -25.59 -27.92 30.20
C GLY A 548 -25.86 -29.36 30.50
N THR A 549 -24.92 -30.34 30.42
CA THR A 549 -25.34 -31.72 30.62
C THR A 549 -24.56 -32.46 31.67
N GLU A 550 -25.34 -32.98 32.61
CA GLU A 550 -25.11 -34.16 33.41
C GLU A 550 -23.67 -34.31 33.92
N PHE A 551 -23.42 -33.74 35.08
CA PHE A 551 -22.30 -34.23 35.88
C PHE A 551 -22.50 -35.72 36.10
N PRO A 552 -21.46 -36.57 35.92
CA PRO A 552 -21.58 -38.03 35.91
C PRO A 552 -22.10 -38.65 37.21
N ASP A 553 -22.18 -37.91 38.29
CA ASP A 553 -22.59 -38.40 39.62
C ASP A 553 -24.06 -38.15 39.98
N GLY A 554 -24.90 -37.68 39.01
CA GLY A 554 -26.34 -37.53 39.22
C GLY A 554 -26.70 -36.47 40.27
N SER A 555 -25.79 -35.58 40.64
CA SER A 555 -26.11 -34.40 41.43
C SER A 555 -26.76 -33.39 40.54
N ASP A 556 -28.02 -33.08 40.77
CA ASP A 556 -28.72 -31.89 40.21
C ASP A 556 -27.90 -30.68 40.62
N ALA A 557 -26.96 -30.29 39.79
CA ALA A 557 -26.31 -28.98 39.87
C ALA A 557 -27.35 -27.94 39.43
N SER A 558 -28.22 -27.57 40.38
CA SER A 558 -29.22 -26.49 40.24
C SER A 558 -28.59 -25.09 40.19
N GLY A 559 -27.36 -24.99 39.73
CA GLY A 559 -26.75 -23.70 39.41
C GLY A 559 -27.12 -23.32 37.97
N GLU A 560 -27.95 -22.30 37.80
CA GLU A 560 -28.18 -21.70 36.48
C GLU A 560 -26.83 -21.21 35.93
N ILE A 561 -26.37 -21.82 34.83
CA ILE A 561 -25.24 -21.29 34.05
C ILE A 561 -25.82 -20.21 33.12
N SER A 562 -25.41 -18.98 33.30
CA SER A 562 -25.77 -17.89 32.40
C SER A 562 -24.61 -17.64 31.43
N TYR A 563 -24.91 -17.42 30.17
CA TYR A 563 -23.94 -16.99 29.17
C TYR A 563 -24.45 -15.76 28.41
N GLU A 564 -23.51 -14.90 28.03
CA GLU A 564 -23.78 -13.69 27.27
C GLU A 564 -22.82 -13.64 26.07
N GLU A 565 -23.36 -13.36 24.87
CA GLU A 565 -22.53 -13.07 23.70
C GLU A 565 -21.93 -11.68 23.87
N VAL A 566 -20.61 -11.60 23.97
CA VAL A 566 -19.86 -10.34 24.15
C VAL A 566 -19.56 -9.70 22.80
N ALA A 567 -19.10 -10.50 21.82
CA ALA A 567 -18.69 -10.00 20.51
C ALA A 567 -18.61 -11.13 19.48
N ARG A 568 -18.53 -10.71 18.20
CA ARG A 568 -18.16 -11.59 17.09
C ARG A 568 -16.94 -11.00 16.37
N LYS A 569 -15.96 -11.86 16.10
CA LYS A 569 -14.75 -11.51 15.35
C LYS A 569 -14.48 -12.55 14.28
N ASN A 570 -14.68 -12.19 13.01
CA ASN A 570 -14.54 -13.10 11.87
C ASN A 570 -15.42 -14.36 12.05
N MET A 571 -14.80 -15.55 12.16
CA MET A 571 -15.47 -16.83 12.38
C MET A 571 -15.58 -17.21 13.87
N TRP A 572 -15.38 -16.26 14.77
CA TRP A 572 -15.36 -16.52 16.21
C TRP A 572 -16.47 -15.74 16.90
N THR A 573 -17.23 -16.43 17.75
CA THR A 573 -18.16 -15.79 18.71
C THR A 573 -17.55 -15.89 20.11
N ILE A 574 -17.55 -14.78 20.82
CA ILE A 574 -16.99 -14.65 22.17
C ILE A 574 -18.14 -14.63 23.17
N TYR A 575 -18.13 -15.59 24.06
CA TYR A 575 -19.12 -15.70 25.14
C TYR A 575 -18.46 -15.49 26.50
N GLU A 576 -19.16 -14.76 27.36
CA GLU A 576 -18.88 -14.70 28.79
C GLU A 576 -19.80 -15.67 29.52
N ILE A 577 -19.23 -16.57 30.30
CA ILE A 577 -19.96 -17.60 31.05
C ILE A 577 -19.83 -17.30 32.54
N CYS A 578 -20.95 -17.22 33.24
CA CYS A 578 -21.00 -17.07 34.68
C CYS A 578 -21.76 -18.25 35.30
N SER A 579 -21.14 -18.91 36.25
CA SER A 579 -21.81 -19.92 37.10
C SER A 579 -22.57 -19.19 38.20
N VAL A 580 -23.89 -19.30 38.20
CA VAL A 580 -24.70 -18.84 39.31
C VAL A 580 -24.73 -19.94 40.36
N LYS A 581 -24.15 -19.67 41.52
CA LYS A 581 -24.18 -20.59 42.67
C LYS A 581 -25.56 -20.67 43.29
#